data_2a5d94f09e4d2917bd1465cbba203da5
#
_entry.id   2a5d94f09e4d2917bd1465cbba203da5
#
_cell.length_a   1.000
_cell.length_b   1.000
_cell.length_c   1.000
_cell.angle_alpha   90.00
_cell.angle_beta   90.00
_cell.angle_gamma   90.00
#
_symmetry.space_group_name_H-M   'P 1'
#
loop_
_entity.id
_entity.type
_entity.pdbx_description
1 polymer ?
#
loop_
_entity_poly.entity_id
_entity_poly.type
_entity_poly.pdbx_seq_one_letter_code
_entity_poly.pdbx_strand_id
1 'polypeptide(L)'
;MFEARLTAGSMLKKLTEAMKDLVTEANFDCSSTGISLQAMDSSHVSLVALLLRADGFDHFRCDRNISLGINLASMGKVLKCCNNDDIVTLKADDNADAMTFMFENQNQDRISDFELKLMDIDSEHLGIPDTDYKSVIQMPASEFQRICRDLQILGDTGQLATREQKARQPLGECCARAGDTLSLDFSAFPRAAVTIAVGKDGVKFSVSGEMGSGNMTLRQNQSVDTKDEDAVTIEMEEPVTLNFALRYLNFFTKATPLSGHVSLQLSKDVPLVVEYKMEELGHLRYYLAPKIEDEA
;
A
#
# COMPACT_ATOMS: atom_id res chain seq x y z
N MET A 1 -10.26 -10.66 -25.33
CA MET A 1 -8.79 -10.73 -25.16
C MET A 1 -8.31 -9.49 -24.44
N PHE A 2 -7.45 -9.64 -23.44
CA PHE A 2 -6.79 -8.57 -22.70
C PHE A 2 -5.28 -8.61 -22.94
N GLU A 3 -4.67 -7.48 -23.24
CA GLU A 3 -3.22 -7.33 -23.40
C GLU A 3 -2.80 -5.94 -22.92
N ALA A 4 -1.82 -5.88 -22.01
CA ALA A 4 -1.25 -4.64 -21.50
C ALA A 4 0.28 -4.74 -21.46
N ARG A 5 0.98 -3.78 -22.09
CA ARG A 5 2.44 -3.74 -22.19
C ARG A 5 2.99 -2.52 -21.47
N LEU A 6 3.98 -2.75 -20.65
CA LEU A 6 4.65 -1.72 -19.86
C LEU A 6 6.17 -1.86 -20.01
N THR A 7 6.86 -0.78 -20.43
CA THR A 7 8.32 -0.76 -20.64
C THR A 7 9.13 -0.82 -19.34
N ALA A 8 8.51 -0.52 -18.19
CA ALA A 8 9.17 -0.52 -16.90
C ALA A 8 8.59 -1.60 -15.97
N GLY A 9 9.11 -2.83 -16.05
CA GLY A 9 8.71 -3.93 -15.17
C GLY A 9 8.89 -3.65 -13.68
N SER A 10 9.78 -2.73 -13.31
CA SER A 10 9.98 -2.26 -11.94
C SER A 10 8.71 -1.65 -11.33
N MET A 11 7.83 -1.02 -12.13
CA MET A 11 6.59 -0.40 -11.63
C MET A 11 5.62 -1.45 -11.10
N LEU A 12 5.37 -2.54 -11.85
CA LEU A 12 4.50 -3.62 -11.41
C LEU A 12 5.04 -4.34 -10.16
N LYS A 13 6.36 -4.48 -10.04
CA LYS A 13 6.99 -5.00 -8.83
C LYS A 13 6.70 -4.13 -7.62
N LYS A 14 6.95 -2.82 -7.74
CA LYS A 14 6.72 -1.85 -6.67
C LYS A 14 5.24 -1.83 -6.26
N LEU A 15 4.31 -1.86 -7.22
CA LEU A 15 2.87 -1.94 -6.97
C LEU A 15 2.51 -3.21 -6.18
N THR A 16 2.98 -4.36 -6.63
CA THR A 16 2.70 -5.63 -5.95
C THR A 16 3.28 -5.65 -4.54
N GLU A 17 4.53 -5.18 -4.35
CA GLU A 17 5.17 -5.08 -3.03
C GLU A 17 4.41 -4.12 -2.09
N ALA A 18 3.84 -3.04 -2.62
CA ALA A 18 3.05 -2.09 -1.84
C ALA A 18 1.73 -2.68 -1.31
N MET A 19 1.13 -3.64 -2.03
CA MET A 19 -0.20 -4.17 -1.72
C MET A 19 -0.20 -5.54 -1.04
N LYS A 20 0.72 -6.44 -1.39
CA LYS A 20 0.70 -7.88 -1.03
C LYS A 20 0.70 -8.18 0.47
N ASP A 21 1.21 -7.27 1.31
CA ASP A 21 1.27 -7.46 2.76
C ASP A 21 0.01 -6.93 3.47
N LEU A 22 -0.83 -6.18 2.74
CA LEU A 22 -2.11 -5.67 3.22
C LEU A 22 -3.26 -6.54 2.72
N VAL A 23 -3.19 -6.97 1.46
CA VAL A 23 -4.22 -7.76 0.79
C VAL A 23 -3.59 -9.00 0.16
N THR A 24 -4.15 -10.17 0.47
CA THR A 24 -3.62 -11.45 -0.02
C THR A 24 -4.01 -11.72 -1.47
N GLU A 25 -5.24 -11.37 -1.82
CA GLU A 25 -5.84 -11.65 -3.13
C GLU A 25 -6.76 -10.50 -3.53
N ALA A 26 -6.85 -10.22 -4.83
CA ALA A 26 -7.64 -9.12 -5.35
C ALA A 26 -8.05 -9.36 -6.79
N ASN A 27 -9.18 -8.77 -7.19
CA ASN A 27 -9.65 -8.72 -8.55
C ASN A 27 -9.03 -7.53 -9.29
N PHE A 28 -8.41 -7.80 -10.41
CA PHE A 28 -7.98 -6.81 -11.39
C PHE A 28 -9.08 -6.66 -12.43
N ASP A 29 -9.84 -5.58 -12.34
CA ASP A 29 -10.93 -5.26 -13.24
C ASP A 29 -10.37 -4.50 -14.44
N CYS A 30 -10.27 -5.20 -15.55
CA CYS A 30 -9.73 -4.67 -16.79
C CYS A 30 -10.87 -4.19 -17.70
N SER A 31 -10.75 -2.95 -18.16
CA SER A 31 -11.70 -2.30 -19.06
C SER A 31 -10.97 -1.56 -20.17
N SER A 32 -11.68 -0.98 -21.13
CA SER A 32 -11.07 -0.14 -22.17
C SER A 32 -10.37 1.12 -21.63
N THR A 33 -10.71 1.56 -20.42
CA THR A 33 -10.13 2.75 -19.77
C THR A 33 -8.86 2.44 -18.97
N GLY A 34 -8.61 1.16 -18.67
CA GLY A 34 -7.47 0.73 -17.89
C GLY A 34 -7.76 -0.43 -16.97
N ILE A 35 -6.95 -0.56 -15.94
CA ILE A 35 -7.05 -1.59 -14.89
C ILE A 35 -7.41 -0.91 -13.58
N SER A 36 -8.45 -1.37 -12.92
CA SER A 36 -8.82 -0.96 -11.56
C SER A 36 -8.81 -2.14 -10.61
N LEU A 37 -8.56 -1.87 -9.33
CA LEU A 37 -8.58 -2.86 -8.27
C LEU A 37 -9.10 -2.18 -7.01
N GLN A 38 -10.01 -2.87 -6.33
CA GLN A 38 -10.43 -2.53 -4.97
C GLN A 38 -10.39 -3.78 -4.12
N ALA A 39 -9.74 -3.71 -2.97
CA ALA A 39 -9.70 -4.84 -2.05
C ALA A 39 -9.56 -4.35 -0.60
N MET A 40 -10.28 -4.99 0.31
CA MET A 40 -10.17 -4.74 1.75
C MET A 40 -9.14 -5.67 2.39
N ASP A 41 -8.55 -5.19 3.48
CA ASP A 41 -7.76 -6.07 4.34
C ASP A 41 -8.66 -7.07 5.09
N SER A 42 -8.08 -8.15 5.60
CA SER A 42 -8.82 -9.21 6.30
C SER A 42 -9.57 -8.74 7.55
N SER A 43 -9.25 -7.58 8.11
CA SER A 43 -9.94 -6.99 9.26
C SER A 43 -10.97 -5.93 8.87
N HIS A 44 -11.19 -5.66 7.59
CA HIS A 44 -12.11 -4.68 7.04
C HIS A 44 -11.91 -3.25 7.60
N VAL A 45 -10.67 -2.90 7.97
CA VAL A 45 -10.29 -1.60 8.51
C VAL A 45 -9.66 -0.72 7.44
N SER A 46 -9.03 -1.32 6.45
CA SER A 46 -8.34 -0.63 5.36
C SER A 46 -8.80 -1.14 4.00
N LEU A 47 -8.93 -0.22 3.05
CA LEU A 47 -9.21 -0.50 1.64
C LEU A 47 -8.05 -0.01 0.79
N VAL A 48 -7.66 -0.83 -0.18
CA VAL A 48 -6.72 -0.46 -1.25
C VAL A 48 -7.51 -0.22 -2.53
N ALA A 49 -7.27 0.91 -3.17
CA ALA A 49 -7.82 1.22 -4.49
C ALA A 49 -6.68 1.59 -5.44
N LEU A 50 -6.53 0.83 -6.51
CA LEU A 50 -5.56 1.06 -7.58
C LEU A 50 -6.30 1.44 -8.85
N LEU A 51 -5.80 2.44 -9.54
CA LEU A 51 -6.21 2.77 -10.89
C LEU A 51 -4.98 2.92 -11.78
N LEU A 52 -4.90 2.09 -12.83
CA LEU A 52 -3.92 2.21 -13.89
C LEU A 52 -4.65 2.56 -15.19
N ARG A 53 -4.37 3.74 -15.73
CA ARG A 53 -5.02 4.24 -16.95
C ARG A 53 -4.41 3.57 -18.18
N ALA A 54 -5.23 3.30 -19.19
CA ALA A 54 -4.81 2.71 -20.45
C ALA A 54 -3.68 3.53 -21.12
N ASP A 55 -3.77 4.86 -21.04
CA ASP A 55 -2.79 5.79 -21.64
C ASP A 55 -1.40 5.71 -20.99
N GLY A 56 -1.28 5.16 -19.78
CA GLY A 56 -0.01 4.95 -19.11
C GLY A 56 0.73 3.68 -19.54
N PHE A 57 0.16 2.87 -20.42
CA PHE A 57 0.79 1.69 -20.99
C PHE A 57 1.27 1.98 -22.41
N ASP A 58 2.38 1.35 -22.82
CA ASP A 58 2.90 1.45 -24.20
C ASP A 58 1.95 0.82 -25.22
N HIS A 59 1.26 -0.23 -24.81
CA HIS A 59 0.18 -0.84 -25.52
C HIS A 59 -0.87 -1.35 -24.53
N PHE A 60 -2.13 -1.01 -24.79
CA PHE A 60 -3.25 -1.47 -23.97
C PHE A 60 -4.41 -1.88 -24.88
N ARG A 61 -4.91 -3.08 -24.66
CA ARG A 61 -6.08 -3.61 -25.38
C ARG A 61 -6.94 -4.41 -24.42
N CYS A 62 -8.20 -4.06 -24.35
CA CYS A 62 -9.20 -4.82 -23.61
C CYS A 62 -10.48 -4.84 -24.44
N ASP A 63 -10.76 -5.98 -25.08
CA ASP A 63 -11.91 -6.12 -25.99
C ASP A 63 -13.23 -6.20 -25.23
N ARG A 64 -13.20 -6.71 -24.00
CA ARG A 64 -14.34 -6.82 -23.08
C ARG A 64 -13.89 -6.58 -21.66
N ASN A 65 -14.79 -6.06 -20.83
CA ASN A 65 -14.52 -5.96 -19.39
C ASN A 65 -14.36 -7.36 -18.82
N ILE A 66 -13.23 -7.59 -18.16
CA ILE A 66 -12.90 -8.86 -17.52
C ILE A 66 -12.38 -8.57 -16.09
N SER A 67 -12.71 -9.46 -15.17
CA SER A 67 -12.20 -9.45 -13.80
C SER A 67 -11.26 -10.63 -13.63
N LEU A 68 -10.02 -10.36 -13.20
CA LEU A 68 -8.97 -11.35 -13.06
C LEU A 68 -8.60 -11.46 -11.58
N GLY A 69 -9.09 -12.51 -10.91
CA GLY A 69 -8.77 -12.79 -9.52
C GLY A 69 -7.36 -13.31 -9.35
N ILE A 70 -6.50 -12.61 -8.62
CA ILE A 70 -5.08 -12.91 -8.52
C ILE A 70 -4.63 -12.94 -7.06
N ASN A 71 -3.86 -13.97 -6.70
CA ASN A 71 -3.12 -13.99 -5.43
C ASN A 71 -1.86 -13.12 -5.56
N LEU A 72 -1.81 -12.02 -4.80
CA LEU A 72 -0.74 -11.02 -4.88
C LEU A 72 0.64 -11.56 -4.44
N ALA A 73 0.67 -12.50 -3.50
CA ALA A 73 1.92 -13.13 -3.09
C ALA A 73 2.51 -14.01 -4.21
N SER A 74 1.65 -14.71 -4.96
CA SER A 74 2.05 -15.50 -6.12
C SER A 74 2.49 -14.61 -7.29
N MET A 75 1.75 -13.54 -7.57
CA MET A 75 2.14 -12.53 -8.54
C MET A 75 3.51 -11.92 -8.20
N GLY A 76 3.75 -11.61 -6.92
CA GLY A 76 5.04 -11.12 -6.47
C GLY A 76 6.20 -12.10 -6.69
N LYS A 77 5.95 -13.42 -6.61
CA LYS A 77 6.96 -14.45 -6.93
C LYS A 77 7.27 -14.48 -8.42
N VAL A 78 6.26 -14.39 -9.28
CA VAL A 78 6.44 -14.33 -10.73
C VAL A 78 7.22 -13.08 -11.12
N LEU A 79 6.85 -11.92 -10.59
CA LEU A 79 7.52 -10.64 -10.89
C LEU A 79 8.99 -10.59 -10.39
N LYS A 80 9.40 -11.42 -9.43
CA LYS A 80 10.83 -11.55 -9.05
C LYS A 80 11.69 -12.12 -10.17
N CYS A 81 11.11 -12.86 -11.12
CA CYS A 81 11.83 -13.41 -12.28
C CYS A 81 12.10 -12.35 -13.36
N CYS A 82 11.42 -11.21 -13.31
CA CYS A 82 11.61 -10.08 -14.20
C CYS A 82 12.78 -9.20 -13.72
N ASN A 83 13.59 -8.63 -14.59
CA ASN A 83 14.54 -7.57 -14.25
C ASN A 83 13.80 -6.22 -14.17
N ASN A 84 14.46 -5.20 -13.61
CA ASN A 84 13.83 -3.89 -13.45
C ASN A 84 13.58 -3.18 -14.78
N ASP A 85 14.43 -3.43 -15.76
CA ASP A 85 14.42 -2.80 -17.08
C ASP A 85 13.74 -3.68 -18.14
N ASP A 86 13.23 -4.85 -17.76
CA ASP A 86 12.51 -5.72 -18.69
C ASP A 86 11.12 -5.11 -19.01
N ILE A 87 10.72 -5.29 -20.25
CA ILE A 87 9.37 -4.99 -20.69
C ILE A 87 8.45 -6.08 -20.18
N VAL A 88 7.34 -5.72 -19.59
CA VAL A 88 6.34 -6.66 -19.08
C VAL A 88 5.07 -6.56 -19.94
N THR A 89 4.64 -7.69 -20.47
CA THR A 89 3.36 -7.80 -21.14
C THR A 89 2.45 -8.75 -20.36
N LEU A 90 1.29 -8.25 -19.98
CA LEU A 90 0.22 -9.01 -19.32
C LEU A 90 -0.78 -9.43 -20.38
N LYS A 91 -1.15 -10.73 -20.41
CA LYS A 91 -2.14 -11.27 -21.36
C LYS A 91 -3.13 -12.17 -20.65
N ALA A 92 -4.39 -12.06 -21.03
CA ALA A 92 -5.42 -13.01 -20.64
C ALA A 92 -6.46 -13.15 -21.76
N ASP A 93 -6.94 -14.36 -21.96
CA ASP A 93 -8.06 -14.63 -22.86
C ASP A 93 -9.39 -14.42 -22.13
N ASP A 94 -10.48 -14.27 -22.87
CA ASP A 94 -11.79 -13.91 -22.32
C ASP A 94 -12.37 -14.93 -21.32
N ASN A 95 -11.91 -16.18 -21.37
CA ASN A 95 -12.33 -17.26 -20.46
C ASN A 95 -11.10 -18.05 -19.95
N ALA A 96 -9.97 -17.37 -19.77
CA ALA A 96 -8.75 -18.03 -19.34
C ALA A 96 -8.76 -18.34 -17.85
N ASP A 97 -8.31 -19.55 -17.51
CA ASP A 97 -8.04 -19.95 -16.13
C ASP A 97 -6.68 -19.46 -15.63
N ALA A 98 -5.92 -18.77 -16.49
CA ALA A 98 -4.60 -18.28 -16.20
C ALA A 98 -4.32 -16.92 -16.88
N MET A 99 -3.47 -16.12 -16.25
CA MET A 99 -2.90 -14.89 -16.78
C MET A 99 -1.44 -15.12 -17.15
N THR A 100 -1.04 -14.72 -18.34
CA THR A 100 0.34 -14.86 -18.83
C THR A 100 1.11 -13.55 -18.56
N PHE A 101 2.26 -13.68 -17.92
CA PHE A 101 3.26 -12.64 -17.72
C PHE A 101 4.43 -12.90 -18.68
N MET A 102 4.60 -12.08 -19.69
CA MET A 102 5.73 -12.15 -20.61
C MET A 102 6.75 -11.09 -20.25
N PHE A 103 8.01 -11.49 -20.04
CA PHE A 103 9.13 -10.60 -19.74
C PHE A 103 10.09 -10.61 -20.93
N GLU A 104 10.34 -9.44 -21.47
CA GLU A 104 11.20 -9.24 -22.63
C GLU A 104 12.34 -8.26 -22.25
N ASN A 105 13.58 -8.70 -22.45
CA ASN A 105 14.73 -7.81 -22.26
C ASN A 105 14.75 -6.73 -23.35
N GLN A 106 15.26 -5.54 -23.04
CA GLN A 106 15.37 -4.40 -23.98
C GLN A 106 16.08 -4.78 -25.29
N ASN A 107 17.06 -5.67 -25.21
CA ASN A 107 17.80 -6.16 -26.39
C ASN A 107 17.07 -7.26 -27.18
N GLN A 108 15.91 -7.71 -26.71
CA GLN A 108 15.11 -8.79 -27.29
C GLN A 108 15.83 -10.15 -27.42
N ASP A 109 16.93 -10.34 -26.69
CA ASP A 109 17.71 -11.58 -26.70
C ASP A 109 17.16 -12.63 -25.71
N ARG A 110 16.27 -12.20 -24.78
CA ARG A 110 15.62 -13.06 -23.81
C ARG A 110 14.14 -12.73 -23.68
N ILE A 111 13.32 -13.74 -23.90
CA ILE A 111 11.86 -13.71 -23.65
C ILE A 111 11.54 -14.83 -22.67
N SER A 112 10.74 -14.55 -21.66
CA SER A 112 10.30 -15.54 -20.67
C SER A 112 8.81 -15.37 -20.40
N ASP A 113 8.08 -16.47 -20.43
CA ASP A 113 6.63 -16.50 -20.16
C ASP A 113 6.35 -17.25 -18.87
N PHE A 114 5.45 -16.71 -18.08
CA PHE A 114 4.98 -17.33 -16.84
C PHE A 114 3.47 -17.28 -16.81
N GLU A 115 2.84 -18.42 -16.59
CA GLU A 115 1.40 -18.51 -16.40
C GLU A 115 1.07 -18.55 -14.92
N LEU A 116 0.21 -17.65 -14.48
CA LEU A 116 -0.34 -17.58 -13.13
C LEU A 116 -1.82 -17.97 -13.18
N LYS A 117 -2.20 -19.04 -12.47
CA LYS A 117 -3.60 -19.45 -12.35
C LYS A 117 -4.42 -18.37 -11.67
N LEU A 118 -5.56 -18.08 -12.25
CA LEU A 118 -6.56 -17.17 -11.71
C LEU A 118 -7.41 -17.86 -10.64
N MET A 119 -8.08 -17.08 -9.86
CA MET A 119 -8.97 -17.50 -8.76
C MET A 119 -10.32 -16.79 -8.92
N ASP A 120 -11.39 -17.47 -8.55
CA ASP A 120 -12.68 -16.81 -8.36
C ASP A 120 -12.68 -16.12 -6.99
N ILE A 121 -12.76 -14.80 -7.00
CA ILE A 121 -12.81 -13.98 -5.81
C ILE A 121 -14.12 -13.20 -5.85
N ASP A 122 -14.94 -13.38 -4.81
CA ASP A 122 -16.14 -12.56 -4.64
C ASP A 122 -15.74 -11.11 -4.46
N SER A 123 -16.14 -10.26 -5.41
CA SER A 123 -15.81 -8.84 -5.37
C SER A 123 -16.94 -8.06 -4.71
N GLU A 124 -16.68 -7.51 -3.54
CA GLU A 124 -17.52 -6.45 -3.00
C GLU A 124 -17.01 -5.11 -3.56
N HIS A 125 -17.68 -4.59 -4.59
CA HIS A 125 -17.44 -3.23 -5.03
C HIS A 125 -18.01 -2.25 -4.00
N LEU A 126 -17.14 -1.69 -3.20
CA LEU A 126 -17.49 -0.60 -2.30
C LEU A 126 -17.56 0.69 -3.10
N GLY A 127 -18.75 1.28 -3.16
CA GLY A 127 -18.91 2.64 -3.67
C GLY A 127 -18.16 3.62 -2.76
N ILE A 128 -16.97 4.03 -3.18
CA ILE A 128 -16.22 5.07 -2.48
C ILE A 128 -16.91 6.39 -2.80
N PRO A 129 -17.53 7.08 -1.82
CA PRO A 129 -18.17 8.36 -2.10
C PRO A 129 -17.11 9.41 -2.48
N ASP A 130 -17.42 10.23 -3.47
CA ASP A 130 -16.68 11.46 -3.72
C ASP A 130 -16.89 12.41 -2.53
N THR A 131 -15.90 12.48 -1.66
CA THR A 131 -15.95 13.30 -0.46
C THR A 131 -14.99 14.46 -0.61
N ASP A 132 -15.48 15.67 -0.35
CA ASP A 132 -14.63 16.86 -0.26
C ASP A 132 -13.88 16.82 1.08
N TYR A 133 -12.60 16.52 1.03
CA TYR A 133 -11.75 16.46 2.21
C TYR A 133 -11.38 17.88 2.65
N LYS A 134 -11.59 18.15 3.94
CA LYS A 134 -11.38 19.49 4.55
C LYS A 134 -9.90 19.81 4.83
N SER A 135 -9.05 18.82 4.82
CA SER A 135 -7.61 18.99 5.00
C SER A 135 -6.87 18.09 4.04
N VAL A 136 -5.99 18.67 3.24
CA VAL A 136 -5.12 17.96 2.29
C VAL A 136 -3.68 18.35 2.58
N ILE A 137 -2.84 17.35 2.81
CA ILE A 137 -1.42 17.52 3.11
C ILE A 137 -0.64 16.80 2.00
N GLN A 138 0.22 17.53 1.33
CA GLN A 138 1.17 16.94 0.38
C GLN A 138 2.58 17.06 0.96
N MET A 139 3.32 15.98 0.93
CA MET A 139 4.68 15.91 1.45
C MET A 139 5.53 14.91 0.65
N PRO A 140 6.87 14.95 0.75
CA PRO A 140 7.73 13.92 0.20
C PRO A 140 7.38 12.54 0.77
N ALA A 141 7.25 11.54 -0.10
CA ALA A 141 6.90 10.17 0.32
C ALA A 141 7.96 9.57 1.26
N SER A 142 9.24 9.93 1.09
CA SER A 142 10.35 9.55 1.97
C SER A 142 10.21 10.10 3.39
N GLU A 143 9.73 11.34 3.53
CA GLU A 143 9.52 11.96 4.85
C GLU A 143 8.34 11.30 5.58
N PHE A 144 7.25 11.03 4.88
CA PHE A 144 6.13 10.27 5.46
C PHE A 144 6.58 8.88 5.93
N GLN A 145 7.39 8.17 5.13
CA GLN A 145 7.94 6.88 5.51
C GLN A 145 8.82 6.98 6.75
N ARG A 146 9.66 8.02 6.83
CA ARG A 146 10.52 8.28 7.99
C ARG A 146 9.69 8.52 9.25
N ILE A 147 8.66 9.37 9.17
CA ILE A 147 7.76 9.65 10.30
C ILE A 147 7.11 8.37 10.82
N CYS A 148 6.50 7.57 9.94
CA CYS A 148 5.85 6.33 10.34
C CYS A 148 6.81 5.34 11.01
N ARG A 149 8.01 5.17 10.45
CA ARG A 149 9.06 4.30 11.00
C ARG A 149 9.54 4.79 12.37
N ASP A 150 9.81 6.09 12.52
CA ASP A 150 10.36 6.64 13.76
C ASP A 150 9.31 6.60 14.88
N LEU A 151 8.03 6.83 14.58
CA LEU A 151 6.92 6.69 15.52
C LEU A 151 6.68 5.23 15.92
N GLN A 152 6.94 4.26 15.04
CA GLN A 152 6.81 2.85 15.33
C GLN A 152 7.75 2.40 16.44
N ILE A 153 8.96 2.98 16.53
CA ILE A 153 9.94 2.65 17.59
C ILE A 153 9.35 2.86 18.99
N LEU A 154 8.52 3.88 19.18
CA LEU A 154 7.87 4.18 20.45
C LEU A 154 6.56 3.42 20.65
N GLY A 155 5.90 3.02 19.55
CA GLY A 155 4.64 2.29 19.59
C GLY A 155 4.76 0.78 19.74
N ASP A 156 5.90 0.19 19.35
CA ASP A 156 6.12 -1.26 19.27
C ASP A 156 6.87 -1.79 20.49
N THR A 157 6.20 -1.90 21.63
CA THR A 157 6.78 -2.53 22.84
C THR A 157 6.86 -4.06 22.76
N GLY A 158 6.10 -4.70 21.83
CA GLY A 158 6.02 -6.15 21.74
C GLY A 158 7.20 -6.87 21.09
N GLN A 159 7.98 -6.20 20.22
CA GLN A 159 9.07 -6.88 19.49
C GLN A 159 10.38 -6.99 20.29
N LEU A 160 10.62 -6.10 21.26
CA LEU A 160 11.81 -6.17 22.11
C LEU A 160 11.73 -7.33 23.14
N ALA A 161 10.55 -7.58 23.69
CA ALA A 161 10.33 -8.67 24.65
C ALA A 161 10.55 -10.07 24.04
N THR A 162 10.21 -10.27 22.77
CA THR A 162 10.39 -11.56 22.08
C THR A 162 11.85 -11.84 21.69
N ARG A 163 12.68 -10.81 21.49
CA ARG A 163 14.11 -11.01 21.21
C ARG A 163 14.92 -11.38 22.45
N GLU A 164 14.59 -10.82 23.61
CA GLU A 164 15.28 -11.17 24.86
C GLU A 164 14.85 -12.53 25.43
N GLN A 165 13.60 -12.97 25.23
CA GLN A 165 13.14 -14.28 25.65
C GLN A 165 13.74 -15.42 24.80
N LYS A 166 14.01 -15.21 23.50
CA LYS A 166 14.69 -16.21 22.67
C LYS A 166 16.18 -16.39 23.01
N ALA A 167 16.80 -15.40 23.65
CA ALA A 167 18.19 -15.47 24.07
C ALA A 167 18.40 -16.20 25.41
N ARG A 168 17.32 -16.54 26.14
CA ARG A 168 17.39 -17.17 27.48
C ARG A 168 16.86 -18.61 27.58
N GLN A 169 16.50 -19.24 26.46
CA GLN A 169 16.18 -20.67 26.51
C GLN A 169 17.47 -21.52 26.41
N PRO A 170 17.77 -22.36 27.43
CA PRO A 170 18.88 -23.26 27.36
C PRO A 170 18.60 -24.36 26.34
N LEU A 171 19.65 -24.70 25.57
CA LEU A 171 19.70 -25.84 24.65
C LEU A 171 19.40 -27.14 25.41
N GLY A 172 18.21 -27.64 25.31
CA GLY A 172 17.83 -28.92 25.88
C GLY A 172 16.50 -29.41 25.33
N GLU A 173 16.62 -30.52 24.61
CA GLU A 173 15.54 -31.41 24.12
C GLU A 173 14.90 -31.09 22.77
N CYS A 174 15.59 -31.65 21.79
CA CYS A 174 15.08 -32.08 20.50
C CYS A 174 14.13 -33.26 20.72
N CYS A 175 12.82 -33.13 20.32
CA CYS A 175 12.06 -34.20 19.64
C CYS A 175 10.63 -33.75 19.30
N ALA A 176 10.35 -33.84 18.00
CA ALA A 176 9.10 -34.25 17.38
C ALA A 176 7.84 -33.38 17.59
N ARG A 177 7.40 -32.66 16.54
CA ARG A 177 6.25 -33.06 15.73
C ARG A 177 6.10 -32.06 14.58
N ALA A 178 6.27 -32.55 13.37
CA ALA A 178 5.82 -31.89 12.15
C ALA A 178 4.28 -31.80 12.18
N GLY A 179 3.73 -30.60 12.05
CA GLY A 179 2.30 -30.44 11.84
C GLY A 179 1.62 -29.18 12.35
N ASP A 180 2.26 -28.34 13.15
CA ASP A 180 1.64 -27.10 13.59
C ASP A 180 2.13 -25.93 12.70
N THR A 181 1.33 -25.59 11.73
CA THR A 181 1.34 -24.24 11.13
C THR A 181 1.10 -23.25 12.28
N LEU A 182 2.15 -22.59 12.72
CA LEU A 182 2.06 -21.43 13.61
C LEU A 182 1.28 -20.36 12.86
N SER A 183 -0.03 -20.37 13.01
CA SER A 183 -0.84 -19.19 12.81
C SER A 183 -0.38 -18.19 13.86
N LEU A 184 0.46 -17.23 13.45
CA LEU A 184 0.77 -16.07 14.25
C LEU A 184 -0.54 -15.34 14.49
N ASP A 185 -1.07 -15.53 15.70
CA ASP A 185 -2.28 -14.84 16.16
C ASP A 185 -1.94 -13.35 16.28
N PHE A 186 -2.24 -12.61 15.23
CA PHE A 186 -1.94 -11.18 15.06
C PHE A 186 -2.79 -10.29 16.00
N SER A 187 -3.71 -10.90 16.76
CA SER A 187 -4.62 -10.19 17.67
C SER A 187 -3.98 -9.71 18.98
N ALA A 188 -2.78 -10.20 19.32
CA ALA A 188 -2.15 -10.00 20.64
C ALA A 188 -1.16 -8.80 20.70
N PHE A 189 -0.93 -8.05 19.60
CA PHE A 189 0.00 -6.93 19.63
C PHE A 189 -0.68 -5.65 20.11
N PRO A 190 -0.06 -4.87 21.02
CA PRO A 190 -0.57 -3.58 21.43
C PRO A 190 -0.71 -2.68 20.19
N ARG A 191 -1.94 -2.24 19.96
CA ARG A 191 -2.33 -1.47 18.78
C ARG A 191 -1.91 -0.01 18.99
N ALA A 192 -0.61 0.31 18.79
CA ALA A 192 -0.17 1.69 18.84
C ALA A 192 -1.05 2.56 17.95
N ALA A 193 -1.63 3.59 18.55
CA ALA A 193 -2.40 4.58 17.85
C ALA A 193 -1.50 5.78 17.55
N VAL A 194 -1.62 6.32 16.35
CA VAL A 194 -1.04 7.61 16.00
C VAL A 194 -2.17 8.63 15.87
N THR A 195 -2.01 9.76 16.53
CA THR A 195 -2.89 10.92 16.38
C THR A 195 -2.32 11.83 15.30
N ILE A 196 -3.11 12.12 14.28
CA ILE A 196 -2.78 13.09 13.24
C ILE A 196 -3.64 14.33 13.49
N ALA A 197 -3.01 15.45 13.81
CA ALA A 197 -3.67 16.71 14.04
C ALA A 197 -3.20 17.75 13.00
N VAL A 198 -4.14 18.26 12.21
CA VAL A 198 -3.91 19.32 11.22
C VAL A 198 -4.39 20.64 11.79
N GLY A 199 -3.50 21.61 11.84
CA GLY A 199 -3.78 22.93 12.39
C GLY A 199 -3.06 24.04 11.64
N LYS A 200 -3.27 25.28 12.03
CA LYS A 200 -2.68 26.49 11.40
C LYS A 200 -1.16 26.48 11.41
N ASP A 201 -0.55 25.82 12.39
CA ASP A 201 0.91 25.77 12.56
C ASP A 201 1.57 24.62 11.79
N GLY A 202 0.77 23.74 11.17
CA GLY A 202 1.25 22.58 10.46
C GLY A 202 0.48 21.29 10.77
N VAL A 203 1.04 20.15 10.39
CA VAL A 203 0.53 18.82 10.72
C VAL A 203 1.39 18.21 11.81
N LYS A 204 0.73 17.69 12.86
CA LYS A 204 1.37 17.03 14.00
C LYS A 204 1.01 15.56 14.02
N PHE A 205 2.02 14.71 14.08
CA PHE A 205 1.91 13.27 14.30
C PHE A 205 2.33 12.98 15.74
N SER A 206 1.48 12.33 16.50
CA SER A 206 1.73 12.01 17.91
C SER A 206 1.49 10.53 18.17
N VAL A 207 2.37 9.90 18.94
CA VAL A 207 2.20 8.53 19.42
C VAL A 207 2.43 8.50 20.91
N SER A 208 1.67 7.70 21.63
CA SER A 208 1.88 7.39 23.04
C SER A 208 1.93 5.88 23.21
N GLY A 209 2.98 5.37 23.81
CA GLY A 209 3.19 3.97 24.13
C GLY A 209 3.79 3.79 25.52
N GLU A 210 4.02 2.55 25.94
CA GLU A 210 4.58 2.24 27.26
C GLU A 210 5.99 2.80 27.47
N MET A 211 6.77 2.89 26.39
CA MET A 211 8.15 3.44 26.46
C MET A 211 8.20 4.97 26.53
N GLY A 212 7.10 5.65 26.21
CA GLY A 212 7.04 7.11 26.17
C GLY A 212 6.13 7.65 25.09
N SER A 213 6.24 8.95 24.84
CA SER A 213 5.48 9.64 23.80
C SER A 213 6.40 10.31 22.80
N GLY A 214 6.01 10.30 21.52
CA GLY A 214 6.70 10.96 20.43
C GLY A 214 5.79 11.94 19.72
N ASN A 215 6.33 13.11 19.37
CA ASN A 215 5.62 14.11 18.59
C ASN A 215 6.50 14.60 17.47
N MET A 216 5.97 14.60 16.25
CA MET A 216 6.61 15.16 15.07
C MET A 216 5.69 16.21 14.47
N THR A 217 6.21 17.39 14.19
CA THR A 217 5.44 18.48 13.59
C THR A 217 6.09 18.90 12.28
N LEU A 218 5.35 18.78 11.19
CA LEU A 218 5.72 19.31 9.89
C LEU A 218 5.03 20.65 9.69
N ARG A 219 5.81 21.64 9.30
CA ARG A 219 5.30 22.96 8.91
C ARG A 219 5.32 23.10 7.41
N GLN A 220 4.41 23.90 6.89
CA GLN A 220 4.42 24.27 5.49
C GLN A 220 5.76 24.92 5.13
N ASN A 221 6.41 24.42 4.10
CA ASN A 221 7.68 24.91 3.60
C ASN A 221 7.56 25.22 2.11
N GLN A 222 7.20 26.47 1.79
CA GLN A 222 7.13 27.00 0.43
C GLN A 222 8.12 28.16 0.31
N SER A 223 9.42 27.93 0.52
CA SER A 223 10.42 28.94 0.19
C SER A 223 10.79 28.86 -1.30
N VAL A 224 11.06 29.99 -1.92
CA VAL A 224 11.44 30.11 -3.35
C VAL A 224 12.68 29.29 -3.70
N ASP A 225 13.47 28.89 -2.70
CA ASP A 225 14.69 28.10 -2.84
C ASP A 225 14.50 26.60 -2.54
N THR A 226 13.29 26.17 -2.14
CA THR A 226 13.01 24.74 -1.87
C THR A 226 12.75 24.08 -3.21
N LYS A 227 13.44 23.00 -3.52
CA LYS A 227 13.12 22.16 -4.70
C LYS A 227 11.70 21.65 -4.50
N ASP A 228 10.92 21.61 -5.57
CA ASP A 228 9.53 21.11 -5.57
C ASP A 228 9.43 19.70 -4.95
N GLU A 229 10.51 18.92 -5.03
CA GLU A 229 10.63 17.57 -4.47
C GLU A 229 10.60 17.51 -2.92
N ASP A 230 10.96 18.59 -2.23
CA ASP A 230 11.02 18.66 -0.76
C ASP A 230 9.91 19.53 -0.15
N ALA A 231 8.96 19.97 -0.97
CA ALA A 231 7.90 20.88 -0.52
C ALA A 231 6.84 20.16 0.31
N VAL A 232 6.47 20.77 1.44
CA VAL A 232 5.31 20.37 2.24
C VAL A 232 4.23 21.43 2.07
N THR A 233 3.09 21.02 1.49
CA THR A 233 1.93 21.88 1.29
C THR A 233 0.80 21.40 2.18
N ILE A 234 0.14 22.32 2.87
CA ILE A 234 -0.99 22.03 3.75
C ILE A 234 -2.15 22.94 3.35
N GLU A 235 -3.18 22.36 2.78
CA GLU A 235 -4.45 23.01 2.52
C GLU A 235 -5.42 22.58 3.62
N MET A 236 -5.93 23.53 4.41
CA MET A 236 -6.80 23.23 5.53
C MET A 236 -7.95 24.24 5.57
N GLU A 237 -9.17 23.74 5.41
CA GLU A 237 -10.39 24.51 5.63
C GLU A 237 -10.82 24.47 7.10
N GLU A 238 -10.73 23.26 7.71
CA GLU A 238 -11.08 23.06 9.12
C GLU A 238 -10.00 22.25 9.83
N PRO A 239 -9.66 22.58 11.09
CA PRO A 239 -8.74 21.78 11.89
C PRO A 239 -9.32 20.39 12.17
N VAL A 240 -8.53 19.36 11.95
CA VAL A 240 -8.93 17.96 12.11
C VAL A 240 -7.92 17.24 13.00
N THR A 241 -8.43 16.47 13.97
CA THR A 241 -7.61 15.59 14.80
C THR A 241 -8.25 14.21 14.83
N LEU A 242 -7.53 13.20 14.35
CA LEU A 242 -8.02 11.83 14.23
C LEU A 242 -6.96 10.84 14.67
N ASN A 243 -7.42 9.69 15.17
CA ASN A 243 -6.58 8.59 15.64
C ASN A 243 -6.62 7.43 14.65
N PHE A 244 -5.43 6.89 14.32
CA PHE A 244 -5.29 5.79 13.38
C PHE A 244 -4.39 4.68 13.94
N ALA A 245 -4.54 3.47 13.42
CA ALA A 245 -3.65 2.38 13.77
C ALA A 245 -2.32 2.51 12.98
N LEU A 246 -1.23 2.78 13.69
CA LEU A 246 0.10 3.07 13.11
C LEU A 246 0.61 1.93 12.20
N ARG A 247 0.26 0.67 12.48
CA ARG A 247 0.63 -0.48 11.65
C ARG A 247 0.20 -0.34 10.20
N TYR A 248 -1.00 0.21 9.95
CA TYR A 248 -1.50 0.40 8.58
C TYR A 248 -0.74 1.48 7.84
N LEU A 249 -0.41 2.59 8.53
CA LEU A 249 0.41 3.63 7.93
C LEU A 249 1.78 3.09 7.51
N ASN A 250 2.37 2.19 8.31
CA ASN A 250 3.62 1.52 7.94
C ASN A 250 3.46 0.59 6.72
N PHE A 251 2.31 -0.06 6.52
CA PHE A 251 2.04 -0.80 5.30
C PHE A 251 1.95 0.14 4.09
N PHE A 252 1.28 1.28 4.24
CA PHE A 252 1.12 2.27 3.16
C PHE A 252 2.45 2.87 2.71
N THR A 253 3.41 3.04 3.63
CA THR A 253 4.75 3.54 3.27
C THR A 253 5.55 2.61 2.37
N LYS A 254 5.13 1.36 2.16
CA LYS A 254 5.73 0.47 1.16
C LYS A 254 5.51 0.97 -0.27
N ALA A 255 4.53 1.84 -0.47
CA ALA A 255 4.27 2.51 -1.74
C ALA A 255 5.20 3.72 -2.00
N THR A 256 6.06 4.11 -1.06
CA THR A 256 7.04 5.21 -1.24
C THR A 256 7.84 5.12 -2.57
N PRO A 257 8.30 3.95 -3.05
CA PRO A 257 9.03 3.88 -4.30
C PRO A 257 8.19 4.16 -5.57
N LEU A 258 6.85 4.29 -5.45
CA LEU A 258 5.94 4.54 -6.57
C LEU A 258 5.86 6.03 -6.94
N SER A 259 6.05 6.92 -5.96
CA SER A 259 5.90 8.36 -6.16
C SER A 259 6.87 9.14 -5.28
N GLY A 260 7.37 10.27 -5.77
CA GLY A 260 8.16 11.20 -4.97
C GLY A 260 7.35 11.86 -3.84
N HIS A 261 6.04 12.02 -4.04
CA HIS A 261 5.14 12.67 -3.09
C HIS A 261 3.99 11.76 -2.65
N VAL A 262 3.49 12.01 -1.45
CA VAL A 262 2.28 11.40 -0.91
C VAL A 262 1.29 12.51 -0.54
N SER A 263 0.00 12.26 -0.80
CA SER A 263 -1.09 13.13 -0.36
C SER A 263 -1.88 12.44 0.75
N LEU A 264 -2.03 13.12 1.88
CA LEU A 264 -2.87 12.71 2.99
C LEU A 264 -4.12 13.59 3.00
N GLN A 265 -5.30 12.97 2.95
CA GLN A 265 -6.57 13.69 2.92
C GLN A 265 -7.39 13.28 4.15
N LEU A 266 -7.74 14.27 4.97
CA LEU A 266 -8.44 14.07 6.24
C LEU A 266 -9.72 14.91 6.29
N SER A 267 -10.76 14.31 6.81
CA SER A 267 -11.99 14.99 7.22
C SER A 267 -12.64 14.24 8.37
N LYS A 268 -13.50 14.89 9.15
CA LYS A 268 -14.23 14.22 10.22
C LYS A 268 -15.17 13.16 9.64
N ASP A 269 -15.34 12.07 10.36
CA ASP A 269 -16.31 11.00 10.07
C ASP A 269 -16.11 10.26 8.73
N VAL A 270 -14.95 10.44 8.08
CA VAL A 270 -14.59 9.73 6.87
C VAL A 270 -13.20 9.09 7.00
N PRO A 271 -12.92 8.01 6.26
CA PRO A 271 -11.60 7.39 6.26
C PRO A 271 -10.50 8.35 5.82
N LEU A 272 -9.30 8.24 6.41
CA LEU A 272 -8.09 8.86 5.90
C LEU A 272 -7.79 8.30 4.52
N VAL A 273 -7.47 9.17 3.57
CA VAL A 273 -6.91 8.76 2.27
C VAL A 273 -5.41 9.04 2.24
N VAL A 274 -4.65 8.02 1.85
CA VAL A 274 -3.22 8.14 1.55
C VAL A 274 -3.04 7.82 0.08
N GLU A 275 -2.71 8.82 -0.73
CA GLU A 275 -2.61 8.71 -2.18
C GLU A 275 -1.18 8.85 -2.66
N TYR A 276 -0.75 7.91 -3.50
CA TYR A 276 0.50 7.95 -4.27
C TYR A 276 0.14 8.07 -5.76
N LYS A 277 0.48 9.22 -6.35
CA LYS A 277 0.26 9.47 -7.79
C LYS A 277 1.44 8.95 -8.59
N MET A 278 1.18 8.20 -9.64
CA MET A 278 2.18 7.61 -10.53
C MET A 278 2.11 8.30 -11.90
N GLU A 279 2.43 9.60 -11.94
CA GLU A 279 2.45 10.43 -13.16
C GLU A 279 1.28 10.09 -14.11
N GLU A 280 1.59 9.65 -15.34
CA GLU A 280 0.59 9.33 -16.36
C GLU A 280 -0.10 7.98 -16.13
N LEU A 281 0.56 7.05 -15.41
CA LEU A 281 0.05 5.69 -15.23
C LEU A 281 -1.21 5.63 -14.36
N GLY A 282 -1.33 6.47 -13.31
CA GLY A 282 -2.52 6.46 -12.46
C GLY A 282 -2.23 6.77 -11.00
N HIS A 283 -2.89 6.07 -10.09
CA HIS A 283 -2.69 6.28 -8.64
C HIS A 283 -2.98 5.02 -7.82
N LEU A 284 -2.35 4.96 -6.67
CA LEU A 284 -2.64 4.00 -5.61
C LEU A 284 -3.15 4.76 -4.40
N ARG A 285 -4.35 4.45 -3.95
CA ARG A 285 -5.01 5.03 -2.77
C ARG A 285 -5.22 3.98 -1.71
N TYR A 286 -4.96 4.37 -0.48
CA TYR A 286 -5.30 3.60 0.71
C TYR A 286 -6.30 4.38 1.51
N TYR A 287 -7.35 3.70 1.95
CA TYR A 287 -8.36 4.25 2.85
C TYR A 287 -8.22 3.58 4.21
N LEU A 288 -8.20 4.36 5.28
CA LEU A 288 -8.05 3.84 6.63
C LEU A 288 -9.13 4.42 7.54
N ALA A 289 -9.92 3.54 8.15
CA ALA A 289 -10.92 3.95 9.12
C ALA A 289 -10.26 4.55 10.37
N PRO A 290 -10.75 5.69 10.88
CA PRO A 290 -10.27 6.24 12.14
C PRO A 290 -10.65 5.32 13.30
N LYS A 291 -9.85 5.34 14.36
CA LYS A 291 -10.21 4.71 15.63
C LYS A 291 -11.25 5.58 16.32
N ILE A 292 -12.39 4.99 16.63
CA ILE A 292 -13.39 5.61 17.49
C ILE A 292 -12.86 5.52 18.92
N GLU A 293 -12.74 6.66 19.61
CA GLU A 293 -12.52 6.66 21.05
C GLU A 293 -13.87 6.27 21.67
N ASP A 294 -13.92 5.14 22.35
CA ASP A 294 -15.04 4.84 23.23
C ASP A 294 -15.05 5.95 24.31
N GLU A 295 -16.08 6.78 24.29
CA GLU A 295 -16.31 7.75 25.36
C GLU A 295 -16.43 6.97 26.67
N ALA A 296 -15.40 7.14 27.54
CA ALA A 296 -15.32 6.51 28.83
C ALA A 296 -16.19 7.27 29.85
#